data_51c374d8cce8c2185ee42827680ebb68
#
_entry.id   51c374d8cce8c2185ee42827680ebb68
#
_cell.length_a   1.000
_cell.length_b   1.000
_cell.length_c   1.000
_cell.angle_alpha   90.00
_cell.angle_beta   90.00
_cell.angle_gamma   90.00
#
_symmetry.space_group_name_H-M   'P 1'
#
loop_
_entity.id
_entity.type
_entity.pdbx_description
1 polymer ?
#
loop_
_entity_poly.entity_id
_entity_poly.type
_entity_poly.pdbx_seq_one_letter_code
_entity_poly.pdbx_strand_id
1 'polypeptide(L)'
;MSATFVWRAVLISLLLSPWVAAQSAPATSTTTCNLDDGRQVYVRYIPVPSNKERIQNGKPLVPGGTAMTLFTEAQLTLGSGMIPIGAYTLYPIPARGNWSLAVNKNVTAGAAYDEKQDVAKAPMETVQIDQASDALEVAFAHVGARCTLRIYIGKTASFAEFMAK
;
A
#
# COMPACT_ATOMS: atom_id res chain seq x y z
N MET A 1 -60.53 -47.01 -37.81
CA MET A 1 -59.99 -45.62 -37.90
C MET A 1 -59.31 -45.31 -36.56
N SER A 2 -58.04 -45.49 -36.50
CA SER A 2 -57.23 -45.26 -35.25
C SER A 2 -56.40 -44.06 -35.49
N ALA A 3 -56.63 -43.01 -34.70
CA ALA A 3 -55.80 -41.78 -34.70
C ALA A 3 -54.70 -41.91 -33.61
N THR A 4 -53.49 -42.01 -34.05
CA THR A 4 -52.28 -41.96 -33.16
C THR A 4 -51.92 -40.55 -32.91
N PHE A 5 -52.04 -40.13 -31.65
CA PHE A 5 -51.63 -38.81 -31.15
C PHE A 5 -50.14 -38.86 -30.75
N VAL A 6 -49.30 -38.20 -31.53
CA VAL A 6 -47.87 -38.09 -31.24
C VAL A 6 -47.63 -36.88 -30.36
N TRP A 7 -47.27 -37.09 -29.08
CA TRP A 7 -46.83 -36.06 -28.14
C TRP A 7 -45.35 -35.71 -28.41
N ARG A 8 -45.09 -34.51 -28.90
CA ARG A 8 -43.77 -33.95 -28.99
C ARG A 8 -43.43 -33.32 -27.63
N ALA A 9 -42.50 -33.94 -26.90
CA ALA A 9 -41.91 -33.37 -25.70
C ALA A 9 -40.89 -32.27 -26.11
N VAL A 10 -41.18 -31.02 -25.77
CA VAL A 10 -40.24 -29.89 -25.91
C VAL A 10 -39.39 -29.84 -24.68
N LEU A 11 -38.12 -30.25 -24.80
CA LEU A 11 -37.11 -30.08 -23.75
C LEU A 11 -36.64 -28.62 -23.74
N ILE A 12 -37.08 -27.85 -22.73
CA ILE A 12 -36.60 -26.52 -22.46
C ILE A 12 -35.31 -26.68 -21.64
N SER A 13 -34.15 -26.54 -22.29
CA SER A 13 -32.83 -26.47 -21.61
C SER A 13 -32.68 -25.10 -20.95
N LEU A 14 -32.86 -25.03 -19.63
CA LEU A 14 -32.48 -23.85 -18.83
C LEU A 14 -30.96 -23.74 -18.80
N LEU A 15 -30.40 -22.82 -19.56
CA LEU A 15 -29.03 -22.40 -19.46
C LEU A 15 -28.83 -21.56 -18.15
N LEU A 16 -28.39 -22.23 -17.08
CA LEU A 16 -27.90 -21.58 -15.87
C LEU A 16 -26.56 -20.93 -16.19
N SER A 17 -26.55 -19.64 -16.53
CA SER A 17 -25.32 -18.87 -16.65
C SER A 17 -24.77 -18.64 -15.25
N PRO A 18 -23.54 -19.09 -14.93
CA PRO A 18 -22.93 -18.73 -13.66
C PRO A 18 -22.63 -17.22 -13.66
N TRP A 19 -23.22 -16.49 -12.74
CA TRP A 19 -22.83 -15.12 -12.45
C TRP A 19 -21.45 -15.18 -11.82
N VAL A 20 -20.43 -14.91 -12.60
CA VAL A 20 -19.08 -14.64 -12.09
C VAL A 20 -19.15 -13.25 -11.45
N ALA A 21 -19.23 -13.20 -10.12
CA ALA A 21 -19.04 -11.97 -9.39
C ALA A 21 -17.60 -11.50 -9.62
N ALA A 22 -17.43 -10.49 -10.47
CA ALA A 22 -16.15 -9.82 -10.64
C ALA A 22 -15.80 -9.17 -9.30
N GLN A 23 -14.85 -9.76 -8.56
CA GLN A 23 -14.26 -9.12 -7.38
C GLN A 23 -13.49 -7.90 -7.89
N SER A 24 -14.02 -6.69 -7.62
CA SER A 24 -13.30 -5.46 -7.89
C SER A 24 -12.01 -5.45 -7.06
N ALA A 25 -10.88 -5.25 -7.73
CA ALA A 25 -9.61 -5.06 -7.04
C ALA A 25 -9.74 -3.90 -6.02
N PRO A 26 -9.10 -3.98 -4.84
CA PRO A 26 -9.18 -2.92 -3.86
C PRO A 26 -8.70 -1.61 -4.46
N ALA A 27 -9.43 -0.52 -4.19
CA ALA A 27 -9.07 0.80 -4.69
C ALA A 27 -7.71 1.21 -4.13
N THR A 28 -6.80 1.63 -5.01
CA THR A 28 -5.50 2.18 -4.61
C THR A 28 -5.58 3.69 -4.48
N SER A 29 -4.87 4.24 -3.49
CA SER A 29 -4.67 5.68 -3.30
C SER A 29 -3.22 6.05 -3.60
N THR A 30 -3.02 7.31 -3.99
CA THR A 30 -1.69 7.86 -4.24
C THR A 30 -1.55 9.19 -3.51
N THR A 31 -0.42 9.38 -2.85
CA THR A 31 0.00 10.65 -2.29
C THR A 31 1.30 11.10 -2.94
N THR A 32 1.45 12.41 -3.20
CA THR A 32 2.57 12.97 -3.96
C THR A 32 3.22 14.10 -3.19
N CYS A 33 4.55 14.14 -3.20
CA CYS A 33 5.37 15.28 -2.83
C CYS A 33 5.94 15.88 -4.13
N ASN A 34 5.56 17.13 -4.46
CA ASN A 34 6.10 17.85 -5.60
C ASN A 34 7.31 18.67 -5.12
N LEU A 35 8.48 18.40 -5.65
CA LEU A 35 9.71 19.15 -5.34
C LEU A 35 9.71 20.51 -6.05
N ASP A 36 10.49 21.47 -5.56
CA ASP A 36 10.54 22.84 -6.08
C ASP A 36 11.02 22.90 -7.54
N ASP A 37 11.74 21.89 -8.01
CA ASP A 37 12.21 21.75 -9.39
C ASP A 37 11.22 20.99 -10.32
N GLY A 38 10.04 20.64 -9.82
CA GLY A 38 8.99 19.96 -10.55
C GLY A 38 9.09 18.44 -10.55
N ARG A 39 10.19 17.84 -10.03
CA ARG A 39 10.29 16.38 -9.86
C ARG A 39 9.31 15.91 -8.79
N GLN A 40 8.89 14.65 -8.88
CA GLN A 40 7.89 14.09 -7.99
C GLN A 40 8.43 12.90 -7.20
N VAL A 41 7.94 12.80 -5.98
CA VAL A 41 8.04 11.62 -5.13
C VAL A 41 6.63 11.22 -4.75
N TYR A 42 6.21 9.99 -5.06
CA TYR A 42 4.85 9.57 -4.71
C TYR A 42 4.81 8.15 -4.15
N VAL A 43 3.82 7.90 -3.31
CA VAL A 43 3.54 6.61 -2.70
C VAL A 43 2.16 6.14 -3.13
N ARG A 44 2.10 4.91 -3.62
CA ARG A 44 0.84 4.20 -3.89
C ARG A 44 0.58 3.19 -2.78
N TYR A 45 -0.63 3.14 -2.27
CA TYR A 45 -1.02 2.26 -1.18
C TYR A 45 -2.51 1.87 -1.26
N ILE A 46 -2.92 0.89 -0.48
CA ILE A 46 -4.32 0.49 -0.32
C ILE A 46 -4.82 1.04 1.03
N PRO A 47 -5.84 1.92 1.05
CA PRO A 47 -6.45 2.41 2.27
C PRO A 47 -7.33 1.30 2.88
N VAL A 48 -6.76 0.52 3.80
CA VAL A 48 -7.48 -0.54 4.52
C VAL A 48 -8.06 -0.01 5.81
N PRO A 49 -9.24 -0.51 6.26
CA PRO A 49 -9.78 -0.13 7.57
C PRO A 49 -8.80 -0.47 8.69
N SER A 50 -8.53 0.51 9.58
CA SER A 50 -7.53 0.38 10.64
C SER A 50 -7.81 -0.77 11.61
N ASN A 51 -9.08 -1.11 11.84
CA ASN A 51 -9.50 -2.20 12.70
C ASN A 51 -9.30 -3.60 12.11
N LYS A 52 -8.99 -3.69 10.82
CA LYS A 52 -8.70 -4.96 10.14
C LYS A 52 -7.21 -5.27 10.06
N GLU A 53 -6.35 -4.30 10.31
CA GLU A 53 -4.91 -4.48 10.27
C GLU A 53 -4.36 -4.89 11.64
N ARG A 54 -3.59 -5.98 11.66
CA ARG A 54 -2.89 -6.43 12.87
C ARG A 54 -1.48 -5.87 12.88
N ILE A 55 -1.26 -4.85 13.68
CA ILE A 55 0.08 -4.30 13.91
C ILE A 55 0.84 -5.26 14.83
N GLN A 56 1.94 -5.82 14.33
CA GLN A 56 2.81 -6.74 15.08
C GLN A 56 4.22 -6.16 15.17
N ASN A 57 4.74 -6.03 16.38
CA ASN A 57 6.10 -5.54 16.61
C ASN A 57 7.14 -6.41 15.88
N GLY A 58 8.07 -5.74 15.18
CA GLY A 58 9.15 -6.38 14.44
C GLY A 58 8.74 -7.01 13.11
N LYS A 59 7.45 -6.92 12.71
CA LYS A 59 6.99 -7.41 11.41
C LYS A 59 6.61 -6.25 10.50
N PRO A 60 6.99 -6.30 9.21
CA PRO A 60 6.55 -5.29 8.24
C PRO A 60 5.03 -5.18 8.18
N LEU A 61 4.55 -3.96 8.14
CA LEU A 61 3.14 -3.67 7.87
C LEU A 61 2.92 -3.77 6.35
N VAL A 62 2.05 -4.69 5.94
CA VAL A 62 1.67 -4.94 4.54
C VAL A 62 0.16 -4.81 4.42
N PRO A 63 -0.37 -3.58 4.27
CA PRO A 63 -1.80 -3.30 4.36
C PRO A 63 -2.61 -4.05 3.31
N GLY A 64 -3.63 -4.80 3.76
CA GLY A 64 -4.45 -5.62 2.86
C GLY A 64 -3.66 -6.68 2.08
N GLY A 65 -2.49 -7.10 2.58
CA GLY A 65 -1.61 -8.06 1.92
C GLY A 65 -0.79 -7.47 0.77
N THR A 66 -0.82 -6.14 0.56
CA THR A 66 -0.09 -5.45 -0.50
C THR A 66 0.79 -4.36 0.11
N ALA A 67 2.09 -4.46 -0.10
CA ALA A 67 3.01 -3.45 0.38
C ALA A 67 2.85 -2.12 -0.38
N MET A 68 3.17 -1.02 0.30
CA MET A 68 3.19 0.31 -0.32
C MET A 68 4.35 0.41 -1.32
N THR A 69 4.16 1.16 -2.41
CA THR A 69 5.20 1.38 -3.43
C THR A 69 5.57 2.86 -3.47
N LEU A 70 6.86 3.14 -3.33
CA LEU A 70 7.46 4.46 -3.51
C LEU A 70 7.98 4.58 -4.95
N PHE A 71 7.70 5.70 -5.58
CA PHE A 71 8.31 6.11 -6.85
C PHE A 71 8.98 7.45 -6.65
N THR A 72 10.19 7.60 -7.14
CA THR A 72 10.92 8.86 -7.03
C THR A 72 11.62 9.22 -8.34
N GLU A 73 11.43 10.47 -8.75
CA GLU A 73 12.12 11.11 -9.89
C GLU A 73 13.39 11.85 -9.44
N ALA A 74 13.63 11.91 -8.12
CA ALA A 74 14.83 12.48 -7.54
C ALA A 74 15.62 11.42 -6.76
N GLN A 75 16.93 11.58 -6.68
CA GLN A 75 17.71 10.86 -5.68
C GLN A 75 17.30 11.35 -4.29
N LEU A 76 16.98 10.42 -3.39
CA LEU A 76 16.58 10.74 -2.02
C LEU A 76 17.60 10.20 -1.02
N THR A 77 17.57 10.76 0.19
CA THR A 77 18.16 10.14 1.37
C THR A 77 17.08 9.90 2.43
N LEU A 78 17.20 8.78 3.15
CA LEU A 78 16.43 8.44 4.33
C LEU A 78 17.40 8.03 5.42
N GLY A 79 17.53 8.84 6.50
CA GLY A 79 18.61 8.70 7.46
C GLY A 79 19.98 8.79 6.76
N SER A 80 20.83 7.76 6.91
CA SER A 80 22.12 7.66 6.21
C SER A 80 22.03 6.92 4.87
N GLY A 81 20.88 6.31 4.54
CA GLY A 81 20.69 5.54 3.32
C GLY A 81 20.40 6.42 2.12
N MET A 82 20.98 6.05 0.96
CA MET A 82 20.76 6.72 -0.32
C MET A 82 19.80 5.90 -1.16
N ILE A 83 18.79 6.57 -1.72
CA ILE A 83 17.74 5.96 -2.55
C ILE A 83 17.87 6.56 -3.95
N PRO A 84 18.39 5.82 -4.94
CA PRO A 84 18.44 6.26 -6.33
C PRO A 84 17.04 6.54 -6.90
N ILE A 85 16.99 7.23 -8.06
CA ILE A 85 15.76 7.38 -8.84
C ILE A 85 15.21 6.00 -9.20
N GLY A 86 13.91 5.79 -9.01
CA GLY A 86 13.28 4.51 -9.34
C GLY A 86 12.04 4.18 -8.52
N ALA A 87 11.70 2.89 -8.52
CA ALA A 87 10.58 2.31 -7.79
C ALA A 87 11.08 1.40 -6.66
N TYR A 88 10.41 1.46 -5.51
CA TYR A 88 10.78 0.73 -4.30
C TYR A 88 9.54 0.28 -3.55
N THR A 89 9.69 -0.74 -2.74
CA THR A 89 8.66 -1.14 -1.78
C THR A 89 8.95 -0.52 -0.42
N LEU A 90 7.94 0.06 0.22
CA LEU A 90 8.01 0.61 1.56
C LEU A 90 7.47 -0.39 2.57
N TYR A 91 8.24 -0.64 3.60
CA TYR A 91 7.86 -1.46 4.73
C TYR A 91 7.99 -0.67 6.04
N PRO A 92 6.89 -0.09 6.56
CA PRO A 92 6.85 0.36 7.95
C PRO A 92 6.96 -0.86 8.86
N ILE A 93 7.88 -0.83 9.80
CA ILE A 93 8.13 -1.93 10.73
C ILE A 93 7.82 -1.43 12.15
N PRO A 94 6.66 -1.79 12.71
CA PRO A 94 6.28 -1.41 14.06
C PRO A 94 7.24 -1.93 15.11
N ALA A 95 7.49 -1.12 16.13
CA ALA A 95 8.23 -1.53 17.32
C ALA A 95 7.62 -0.90 18.57
N ARG A 96 7.99 -1.37 19.74
CA ARG A 96 7.64 -0.71 21.01
C ARG A 96 8.38 0.64 21.05
N GLY A 97 7.65 1.75 20.99
CA GLY A 97 8.20 3.08 20.86
C GLY A 97 8.18 3.52 19.39
N ASN A 98 9.32 3.77 18.81
CA ASN A 98 9.40 4.27 17.44
C ASN A 98 9.42 3.13 16.41
N TRP A 99 8.65 3.32 15.34
CA TRP A 99 8.69 2.46 14.18
C TRP A 99 9.97 2.70 13.37
N SER A 100 10.23 1.85 12.41
CA SER A 100 11.24 2.10 11.37
C SER A 100 10.61 1.97 9.98
N LEU A 101 11.16 2.69 9.01
CA LEU A 101 10.80 2.57 7.60
C LEU A 101 11.96 1.93 6.86
N ALA A 102 11.69 0.81 6.20
CA ALA A 102 12.61 0.20 5.24
C ALA A 102 12.16 0.52 3.82
N VAL A 103 13.12 0.90 2.97
CA VAL A 103 12.95 1.11 1.53
C VAL A 103 13.66 -0.01 0.82
N ASN A 104 12.91 -0.86 0.15
CA ASN A 104 13.37 -2.13 -0.39
C ASN A 104 13.34 -2.11 -1.92
N LYS A 105 14.38 -2.62 -2.58
CA LYS A 105 14.47 -2.64 -4.04
C LYS A 105 13.62 -3.72 -4.71
N ASN A 106 13.11 -4.69 -3.96
CA ASN A 106 12.22 -5.71 -4.51
C ASN A 106 10.80 -5.17 -4.63
N VAL A 107 10.37 -4.88 -5.86
CA VAL A 107 9.02 -4.38 -6.16
C VAL A 107 8.07 -5.48 -6.65
N THR A 108 8.44 -6.74 -6.51
CA THR A 108 7.59 -7.87 -6.91
C THR A 108 6.36 -7.93 -6.02
N ALA A 109 5.17 -7.88 -6.62
CA ALA A 109 3.92 -7.94 -5.89
C ALA A 109 3.81 -9.25 -5.08
N GLY A 110 3.44 -9.14 -3.80
CA GLY A 110 3.30 -10.28 -2.91
C GLY A 110 4.61 -10.93 -2.43
N ALA A 111 5.77 -10.38 -2.80
CA ALA A 111 7.05 -10.88 -2.30
C ALA A 111 7.15 -10.68 -0.77
N ALA A 112 7.73 -11.66 -0.09
CA ALA A 112 8.07 -11.52 1.32
C ALA A 112 9.17 -10.46 1.50
N TYR A 113 9.12 -9.74 2.61
CA TYR A 113 10.17 -8.80 2.98
C TYR A 113 11.51 -9.53 3.20
N ASP A 114 12.54 -9.04 2.53
CA ASP A 114 13.93 -9.47 2.70
C ASP A 114 14.80 -8.25 3.00
N GLU A 115 15.26 -8.12 4.23
CA GLU A 115 16.08 -6.99 4.71
C GLU A 115 17.38 -6.82 3.91
N LYS A 116 17.91 -7.89 3.30
CA LYS A 116 19.12 -7.82 2.46
C LYS A 116 18.92 -6.99 1.19
N GLN A 117 17.68 -6.72 0.85
CA GLN A 117 17.32 -5.91 -0.32
C GLN A 117 16.96 -4.47 0.05
N ASP A 118 17.13 -4.07 1.31
CA ASP A 118 16.93 -2.69 1.73
C ASP A 118 18.03 -1.80 1.16
N VAL A 119 17.63 -0.70 0.55
CA VAL A 119 18.54 0.37 0.09
C VAL A 119 18.68 1.45 1.15
N ALA A 120 17.66 1.61 1.99
CA ALA A 120 17.68 2.52 3.13
C ALA A 120 16.75 1.98 4.22
N LYS A 121 17.11 2.25 5.49
CA LYS A 121 16.27 1.98 6.65
C LYS A 121 16.55 3.03 7.71
N ALA A 122 15.51 3.65 8.25
CA ALA A 122 15.66 4.66 9.29
C ALA A 122 14.53 4.57 10.31
N PRO A 123 14.74 5.04 11.55
CA PRO A 123 13.67 5.19 12.52
C PRO A 123 12.65 6.22 12.03
N MET A 124 11.40 6.00 12.38
CA MET A 124 10.29 6.93 12.19
C MET A 124 9.98 7.59 13.53
N GLU A 125 9.69 8.87 13.52
CA GLU A 125 9.02 9.47 14.67
C GLU A 125 7.61 8.91 14.77
N THR A 126 7.24 8.38 15.95
CA THR A 126 5.94 7.73 16.15
C THR A 126 5.25 8.33 17.36
N VAL A 127 4.01 8.78 17.17
CA VAL A 127 3.21 9.41 18.21
C VAL A 127 1.81 8.79 18.28
N GLN A 128 1.18 8.90 19.44
CA GLN A 128 -0.25 8.61 19.60
C GLN A 128 -1.05 9.86 19.31
N ILE A 129 -2.14 9.70 18.56
CA ILE A 129 -3.07 10.79 18.21
C ILE A 129 -4.40 10.59 18.94
N ASP A 130 -5.04 11.69 19.34
CA ASP A 130 -6.30 11.67 20.08
C ASP A 130 -7.44 11.14 19.20
N GLN A 131 -7.52 11.62 17.97
CA GLN A 131 -8.53 11.19 16.99
C GLN A 131 -7.97 10.04 16.14
N ALA A 132 -8.55 8.85 16.29
CA ALA A 132 -8.15 7.70 15.52
C ALA A 132 -8.48 7.88 14.02
N SER A 133 -7.57 7.45 13.15
CA SER A 133 -7.86 7.29 11.73
C SER A 133 -8.63 5.98 11.51
N ASP A 134 -9.77 6.06 10.82
CA ASP A 134 -10.64 4.91 10.54
C ASP A 134 -10.02 3.93 9.53
N ALA A 135 -9.15 4.44 8.67
CA ALA A 135 -8.41 3.65 7.68
C ALA A 135 -6.93 4.05 7.66
N LEU A 136 -6.09 3.19 7.07
CA LEU A 136 -4.73 3.58 6.73
C LEU A 136 -4.78 4.80 5.82
N GLU A 137 -4.12 5.86 6.26
CA GLU A 137 -3.90 7.07 5.48
C GLU A 137 -2.40 7.32 5.34
N VAL A 138 -1.96 7.64 4.12
CA VAL A 138 -0.59 8.00 3.82
C VAL A 138 -0.61 9.37 3.15
N ALA A 139 0.17 10.29 3.66
CA ALA A 139 0.26 11.65 3.16
C ALA A 139 1.72 12.13 3.11
N PHE A 140 2.00 13.10 2.26
CA PHE A 140 3.25 13.85 2.29
C PHE A 140 3.04 15.27 2.81
N ALA A 141 4.00 15.75 3.61
CA ALA A 141 4.22 17.17 3.81
C ALA A 141 5.52 17.57 3.12
N HIS A 142 5.52 18.72 2.45
CA HIS A 142 6.65 19.22 1.69
C HIS A 142 7.16 20.55 2.26
N VAL A 143 8.49 20.67 2.43
CA VAL A 143 9.16 21.91 2.79
C VAL A 143 10.54 21.94 2.13
N GLY A 144 10.73 22.75 1.10
CA GLY A 144 11.99 22.82 0.34
C GLY A 144 12.36 21.47 -0.28
N ALA A 145 13.55 20.93 0.00
CA ALA A 145 13.99 19.62 -0.49
C ALA A 145 13.44 18.44 0.34
N ARG A 146 12.65 18.70 1.38
CA ARG A 146 12.18 17.68 2.33
C ARG A 146 10.76 17.25 2.03
N CYS A 147 10.58 15.93 1.86
CA CYS A 147 9.29 15.26 1.79
C CYS A 147 9.11 14.41 3.06
N THR A 148 8.22 14.81 3.96
CA THR A 148 7.89 14.03 5.15
C THR A 148 6.74 13.10 4.85
N LEU A 149 7.00 11.80 4.78
CA LEU A 149 5.99 10.76 4.69
C LEU A 149 5.29 10.63 6.05
N ARG A 150 3.98 10.69 6.03
CA ARG A 150 3.11 10.55 7.20
C ARG A 150 2.22 9.34 7.02
N ILE A 151 2.21 8.44 7.98
CA ILE A 151 1.39 7.23 7.99
C ILE A 151 0.51 7.26 9.22
N TYR A 152 -0.80 7.21 9.00
CA TYR A 152 -1.81 7.18 10.06
C TYR A 152 -2.55 5.85 10.02
N ILE A 153 -2.65 5.18 11.17
CA ILE A 153 -3.41 3.95 11.31
C ILE A 153 -3.94 3.82 12.75
N GLY A 154 -5.26 3.80 12.90
CA GLY A 154 -5.90 3.86 14.22
C GLY A 154 -5.43 5.08 14.99
N LYS A 155 -4.92 4.89 16.20
CA LYS A 155 -4.40 5.97 17.06
C LYS A 155 -2.90 6.23 16.88
N THR A 156 -2.26 5.67 15.87
CA THR A 156 -0.82 5.82 15.66
C THR A 156 -0.55 6.67 14.43
N ALA A 157 0.32 7.66 14.58
CA ALA A 157 0.91 8.42 13.47
C ALA A 157 2.43 8.23 13.48
N SER A 158 3.01 7.93 12.30
CA SER A 158 4.44 7.70 12.13
C SER A 158 4.96 8.52 10.96
N PHE A 159 6.13 9.14 11.15
CA PHE A 159 6.73 10.10 10.22
C PHE A 159 8.12 9.69 9.81
N ALA A 160 8.43 9.79 8.50
CA ALA A 160 9.77 9.57 7.96
C ALA A 160 10.13 10.71 7.02
N GLU A 161 11.36 11.22 7.13
CA GLU A 161 11.84 12.33 6.31
C GLU A 161 12.71 11.84 5.16
N PHE A 162 12.29 12.13 3.94
CA PHE A 162 13.10 12.00 2.74
C PHE A 162 13.66 13.37 2.35
N MET A 163 14.96 13.41 2.05
CA MET A 163 15.62 14.61 1.53
C MET A 163 16.00 14.39 0.07
N ALA A 164 15.50 15.24 -0.82
CA ALA A 164 15.84 15.23 -2.24
C ALA A 164 17.23 15.88 -2.47
N LYS A 165 17.97 15.35 -3.45
CA LYS A 165 19.25 15.83 -3.90
C LYS A 165 19.23 16.19 -5.37
#